data_cd8289a1b3a2f2a7f45c963db1fe7b5a
#
_entry.id   cd8289a1b3a2f2a7f45c963db1fe7b5a
#
_cell.length_a   1.000
_cell.length_b   1.000
_cell.length_c   1.000
_cell.angle_alpha   90.00
_cell.angle_beta   90.00
_cell.angle_gamma   90.00
#
_symmetry.space_group_name_H-M   'P 1'
#
loop_
_entity.id
_entity.type
_entity.pdbx_description
1 polymer ?
#
loop_
_entity_poly.entity_id
_entity_poly.type
_entity_poly.pdbx_seq_one_letter_code
_entity_poly.pdbx_strand_id
1 'polypeptide(L)'
;MKILLIGKNGQVGWELQRSLSTLGEVVAVDYFDKELCGDLTNLEGIAQTVRQVKPDVIVNAAAHTAVDKAESERELSDLLNDKGVAVLAEESAKLGALMVHYSTDYVFDGEGSHYRQEEEATGPLNVYGETKRAGEIALEQANPRHLIFRTSWVYATRGANFAKTMLRLASEKETLSIINDQHGAPTGAELLADCTAIAIREELRNKAVAGIYHLVASGETSWYDYARFVFDVARANGVQLAINEVNGIPTTAYPTPAKRPLNSRLSNEKFQRVFGVTLPDWRQGVERVVVEVSGK
;
A
#
# COMPACT_ATOMS: atom_id res chain seq x y z
N MET A 1 4.24 -7.64 -24.01
CA MET A 1 3.18 -7.42 -23.01
C MET A 1 3.09 -5.92 -22.74
N LYS A 2 1.88 -5.39 -22.69
CA LYS A 2 1.62 -3.97 -22.39
C LYS A 2 0.97 -3.85 -21.01
N ILE A 3 1.51 -2.99 -20.17
CA ILE A 3 1.06 -2.80 -18.77
C ILE A 3 0.58 -1.37 -18.62
N LEU A 4 -0.67 -1.17 -18.20
CA LEU A 4 -1.18 0.13 -17.79
C LEU A 4 -0.98 0.29 -16.28
N LEU A 5 -0.14 1.25 -15.89
CA LEU A 5 0.10 1.60 -14.48
C LEU A 5 -0.61 2.91 -14.15
N ILE A 6 -1.50 2.89 -13.15
CA ILE A 6 -2.23 4.07 -12.68
C ILE A 6 -1.66 4.50 -11.33
N GLY A 7 -1.40 5.81 -11.16
CA GLY A 7 -0.83 6.38 -9.95
C GLY A 7 0.71 6.39 -9.92
N LYS A 8 1.34 6.62 -11.07
CA LYS A 8 2.82 6.59 -11.27
C LYS A 8 3.63 7.49 -10.33
N ASN A 9 3.03 8.55 -9.79
CA ASN A 9 3.72 9.51 -8.91
C ASN A 9 3.60 9.17 -7.42
N GLY A 10 2.75 8.21 -7.03
CA GLY A 10 2.66 7.69 -5.66
C GLY A 10 3.90 6.88 -5.26
N GLN A 11 4.05 6.56 -3.96
CA GLN A 11 5.19 5.80 -3.45
C GLN A 11 5.34 4.45 -4.18
N VAL A 12 4.27 3.66 -4.21
CA VAL A 12 4.27 2.34 -4.86
C VAL A 12 4.34 2.48 -6.38
N GLY A 13 3.57 3.40 -6.97
CA GLY A 13 3.56 3.61 -8.42
C GLY A 13 4.92 4.02 -8.99
N TRP A 14 5.70 4.79 -8.22
CA TRP A 14 7.06 5.16 -8.62
C TRP A 14 7.98 3.93 -8.75
N GLU A 15 7.99 3.06 -7.76
CA GLU A 15 8.80 1.84 -7.77
C GLU A 15 8.31 0.82 -8.80
N LEU A 16 7.01 0.75 -9.04
CA LEU A 16 6.42 -0.12 -10.05
C LEU A 16 6.91 0.21 -11.46
N GLN A 17 7.18 1.47 -11.81
CA GLN A 17 7.73 1.80 -13.12
C GLN A 17 9.05 1.06 -13.38
N ARG A 18 9.92 0.97 -12.36
CA ARG A 18 11.17 0.23 -12.43
C ARG A 18 10.94 -1.29 -12.54
N SER A 19 10.17 -1.85 -11.60
CA SER A 19 10.00 -3.31 -11.50
C SER A 19 9.22 -3.88 -12.69
N LEU A 20 8.17 -3.19 -13.17
CA LEU A 20 7.34 -3.65 -14.28
C LEU A 20 8.03 -3.52 -15.64
N SER A 21 8.99 -2.60 -15.80
CA SER A 21 9.71 -2.42 -17.07
C SER A 21 10.45 -3.68 -17.52
N THR A 22 10.77 -4.59 -16.61
CA THR A 22 11.39 -5.89 -16.93
C THR A 22 10.40 -6.90 -17.51
N LEU A 23 9.10 -6.63 -17.44
CA LEU A 23 8.04 -7.51 -17.93
C LEU A 23 7.50 -7.11 -19.31
N GLY A 24 7.56 -5.83 -19.67
CA GLY A 24 7.05 -5.33 -20.94
C GLY A 24 6.99 -3.81 -21.03
N GLU A 25 6.25 -3.31 -22.00
CA GLU A 25 5.98 -1.88 -22.18
C GLU A 25 5.07 -1.37 -21.06
N VAL A 26 5.53 -0.34 -20.34
CA VAL A 26 4.75 0.29 -19.25
C VAL A 26 4.21 1.63 -19.71
N VAL A 27 2.88 1.72 -19.84
CA VAL A 27 2.15 2.97 -20.04
C VAL A 27 1.72 3.44 -18.64
N ALA A 28 2.43 4.43 -18.10
CA ALA A 28 2.19 4.92 -16.75
C ALA A 28 1.45 6.25 -16.77
N VAL A 29 0.32 6.34 -16.06
CA VAL A 29 -0.54 7.51 -15.99
C VAL A 29 -0.78 7.98 -14.57
N ASP A 30 -1.13 9.24 -14.42
CA ASP A 30 -1.46 9.89 -13.16
C ASP A 30 -2.59 10.91 -13.35
N TYR A 31 -3.09 11.44 -12.26
CA TYR A 31 -4.15 12.46 -12.22
C TYR A 31 -3.89 13.67 -13.15
N PHE A 32 -2.62 14.07 -13.33
CA PHE A 32 -2.25 15.26 -14.09
C PHE A 32 -1.97 15.00 -15.57
N ASP A 33 -2.01 13.76 -16.05
CA ASP A 33 -1.74 13.44 -17.44
C ASP A 33 -2.86 13.94 -18.36
N LYS A 34 -2.47 14.50 -19.52
CA LYS A 34 -3.40 15.15 -20.46
C LYS A 34 -3.75 14.29 -21.66
N GLU A 35 -2.87 13.41 -22.09
CA GLU A 35 -3.06 12.57 -23.27
C GLU A 35 -3.90 11.32 -22.96
N LEU A 36 -3.65 10.71 -21.80
CA LEU A 36 -4.39 9.58 -21.28
C LEU A 36 -4.90 9.94 -19.89
N CYS A 37 -6.17 9.73 -19.63
CA CYS A 37 -6.75 9.98 -18.31
C CYS A 37 -6.22 8.96 -17.30
N GLY A 38 -5.56 9.45 -16.23
CA GLY A 38 -5.18 8.65 -15.05
C GLY A 38 -5.98 9.05 -13.81
N ASP A 39 -6.99 9.88 -13.96
CA ASP A 39 -7.86 10.38 -12.88
C ASP A 39 -9.02 9.40 -12.63
N LEU A 40 -8.96 8.67 -11.51
CA LEU A 40 -10.01 7.73 -11.10
C LEU A 40 -11.34 8.42 -10.72
N THR A 41 -11.36 9.76 -10.57
CA THR A 41 -12.61 10.49 -10.38
C THR A 41 -13.36 10.71 -11.70
N ASN A 42 -12.67 10.62 -12.82
CA ASN A 42 -13.24 10.70 -14.17
C ASN A 42 -13.46 9.27 -14.73
N LEU A 43 -14.58 8.65 -14.32
CA LEU A 43 -14.88 7.25 -14.62
C LEU A 43 -14.90 6.94 -16.13
N GLU A 44 -15.46 7.83 -16.96
CA GLU A 44 -15.47 7.64 -18.42
C GLU A 44 -14.08 7.86 -19.02
N GLY A 45 -13.34 8.86 -18.52
CA GLY A 45 -11.97 9.12 -19.00
C GLY A 45 -11.03 7.94 -18.74
N ILE A 46 -11.13 7.31 -17.55
CA ILE A 46 -10.31 6.15 -17.23
C ILE A 46 -10.72 4.90 -18.05
N ALA A 47 -12.02 4.72 -18.30
CA ALA A 47 -12.51 3.65 -19.18
C ALA A 47 -11.98 3.83 -20.62
N GLN A 48 -11.99 5.06 -21.14
CA GLN A 48 -11.44 5.37 -22.46
C GLN A 48 -9.93 5.10 -22.52
N THR A 49 -9.18 5.44 -21.48
CA THR A 49 -7.75 5.14 -21.39
C THR A 49 -7.50 3.63 -21.50
N VAL A 50 -8.24 2.80 -20.77
CA VAL A 50 -8.12 1.34 -20.86
C VAL A 50 -8.42 0.84 -22.27
N ARG A 51 -9.50 1.31 -22.89
CA ARG A 51 -9.91 0.93 -24.26
C ARG A 51 -8.90 1.37 -25.32
N GLN A 52 -8.26 2.52 -25.13
CA GLN A 52 -7.23 3.05 -26.05
C GLN A 52 -5.91 2.30 -25.90
N VAL A 53 -5.44 2.08 -24.69
CA VAL A 53 -4.16 1.41 -24.39
C VAL A 53 -4.23 -0.08 -24.71
N LYS A 54 -5.37 -0.74 -24.45
CA LYS A 54 -5.60 -2.20 -24.59
C LYS A 54 -4.50 -2.99 -23.89
N PRO A 55 -4.33 -2.82 -22.58
CA PRO A 55 -3.26 -3.49 -21.83
C PRO A 55 -3.54 -4.98 -21.66
N ASP A 56 -2.47 -5.77 -21.52
CA ASP A 56 -2.52 -7.16 -21.04
C ASP A 56 -2.67 -7.23 -19.52
N VAL A 57 -2.13 -6.21 -18.82
CA VAL A 57 -2.14 -6.08 -17.36
C VAL A 57 -2.46 -4.64 -16.98
N ILE A 58 -3.37 -4.46 -16.02
CA ILE A 58 -3.62 -3.17 -15.35
C ILE A 58 -3.08 -3.27 -13.92
N VAL A 59 -2.25 -2.30 -13.51
CA VAL A 59 -1.78 -2.17 -12.13
C VAL A 59 -2.28 -0.86 -11.55
N ASN A 60 -3.23 -0.94 -10.63
CA ASN A 60 -3.80 0.23 -9.96
C ASN A 60 -3.11 0.50 -8.62
N ALA A 61 -2.21 1.48 -8.60
CA ALA A 61 -1.54 2.01 -7.41
C ALA A 61 -2.10 3.36 -6.95
N ALA A 62 -3.19 3.83 -7.57
CA ALA A 62 -3.89 5.05 -7.16
C ALA A 62 -4.99 4.74 -6.14
N ALA A 63 -5.12 5.59 -5.13
CA ALA A 63 -6.16 5.49 -4.09
C ALA A 63 -6.28 6.81 -3.31
N HIS A 64 -7.41 7.03 -2.66
CA HIS A 64 -7.53 8.00 -1.57
C HIS A 64 -6.96 7.36 -0.30
N THR A 65 -5.76 7.76 0.12
CA THR A 65 -5.04 7.15 1.25
C THR A 65 -4.99 8.03 2.50
N ALA A 66 -5.60 9.22 2.47
CA ALA A 66 -5.65 10.13 3.59
C ALA A 66 -6.74 9.70 4.58
N VAL A 67 -6.44 8.71 5.43
CA VAL A 67 -7.38 8.01 6.32
C VAL A 67 -8.30 8.96 7.10
N ASP A 68 -7.72 9.99 7.74
CA ASP A 68 -8.49 10.96 8.54
C ASP A 68 -9.38 11.88 7.67
N LYS A 69 -8.90 12.23 6.45
CA LYS A 69 -9.71 13.02 5.51
C LYS A 69 -10.87 12.23 4.91
N ALA A 70 -10.72 10.93 4.74
CA ALA A 70 -11.76 10.06 4.22
C ALA A 70 -13.07 10.19 5.05
N GLU A 71 -12.96 10.44 6.36
CA GLU A 71 -14.13 10.66 7.23
C GLU A 71 -14.98 11.88 6.82
N SER A 72 -14.33 12.91 6.30
CA SER A 72 -15.00 14.14 5.81
C SER A 72 -15.15 14.19 4.28
N GLU A 73 -14.41 13.37 3.55
CA GLU A 73 -14.36 13.31 2.08
C GLU A 73 -14.89 11.96 1.57
N ARG A 74 -15.94 11.42 2.19
CA ARG A 74 -16.47 10.07 1.89
C ARG A 74 -16.78 9.89 0.40
N GLU A 75 -17.42 10.85 -0.25
CA GLU A 75 -17.78 10.77 -1.67
C GLU A 75 -16.52 10.65 -2.57
N LEU A 76 -15.47 11.39 -2.26
CA LEU A 76 -14.19 11.29 -2.96
C LEU A 76 -13.50 9.95 -2.71
N SER A 77 -13.56 9.46 -1.47
CA SER A 77 -13.02 8.16 -1.08
C SER A 77 -13.75 7.02 -1.81
N ASP A 78 -15.09 7.04 -1.85
CA ASP A 78 -15.91 6.09 -2.61
C ASP A 78 -15.56 6.13 -4.11
N LEU A 79 -15.41 7.34 -4.67
CA LEU A 79 -15.13 7.50 -6.09
C LEU A 79 -13.78 6.88 -6.48
N LEU A 80 -12.73 7.15 -5.69
CA LEU A 80 -11.37 6.68 -5.96
C LEU A 80 -11.14 5.20 -5.58
N ASN A 81 -11.64 4.77 -4.42
CA ASN A 81 -11.31 3.48 -3.84
C ASN A 81 -12.29 2.37 -4.22
N ASP A 82 -13.49 2.70 -4.68
CA ASP A 82 -14.55 1.76 -5.07
C ASP A 82 -14.92 1.95 -6.55
N LYS A 83 -15.61 3.04 -6.93
CA LYS A 83 -16.19 3.21 -8.27
C LYS A 83 -15.13 3.23 -9.38
N GLY A 84 -14.01 3.93 -9.16
CA GLY A 84 -12.89 3.93 -10.11
C GLY A 84 -12.27 2.54 -10.26
N VAL A 85 -12.18 1.77 -9.17
CA VAL A 85 -11.72 0.38 -9.19
C VAL A 85 -12.70 -0.52 -9.94
N ALA A 86 -14.02 -0.34 -9.72
CA ALA A 86 -15.06 -1.07 -10.44
C ALA A 86 -14.96 -0.88 -11.95
N VAL A 87 -14.80 0.36 -12.42
CA VAL A 87 -14.61 0.67 -13.86
C VAL A 87 -13.37 -0.02 -14.43
N LEU A 88 -12.24 0.04 -13.71
CA LEU A 88 -11.02 -0.65 -14.14
C LEU A 88 -11.22 -2.16 -14.21
N ALA A 89 -11.91 -2.73 -13.24
CA ALA A 89 -12.22 -4.16 -13.18
C ALA A 89 -13.08 -4.61 -14.36
N GLU A 90 -14.16 -3.88 -14.66
CA GLU A 90 -15.04 -4.15 -15.80
C GLU A 90 -14.30 -4.04 -17.15
N GLU A 91 -13.53 -2.97 -17.37
CA GLU A 91 -12.79 -2.77 -18.60
C GLU A 91 -11.67 -3.82 -18.77
N SER A 92 -10.98 -4.18 -17.67
CA SER A 92 -9.97 -5.24 -17.71
C SER A 92 -10.58 -6.61 -18.02
N ALA A 93 -11.75 -6.92 -17.47
CA ALA A 93 -12.49 -8.15 -17.77
C ALA A 93 -12.89 -8.25 -19.25
N LYS A 94 -13.39 -7.16 -19.85
CA LYS A 94 -13.73 -7.10 -21.28
C LYS A 94 -12.54 -7.40 -22.20
N LEU A 95 -11.33 -7.04 -21.77
CA LEU A 95 -10.08 -7.32 -22.49
C LEU A 95 -9.47 -8.69 -22.16
N GLY A 96 -9.97 -9.40 -21.12
CA GLY A 96 -9.32 -10.58 -20.56
C GLY A 96 -7.97 -10.27 -19.90
N ALA A 97 -7.74 -9.00 -19.53
CA ALA A 97 -6.52 -8.53 -18.90
C ALA A 97 -6.47 -8.91 -17.42
N LEU A 98 -5.26 -9.13 -16.90
CA LEU A 98 -5.02 -9.23 -15.46
C LEU A 98 -5.18 -7.85 -14.80
N MET A 99 -5.88 -7.77 -13.67
CA MET A 99 -5.91 -6.57 -12.84
C MET A 99 -5.23 -6.79 -11.50
N VAL A 100 -4.24 -5.96 -11.18
CA VAL A 100 -3.57 -5.90 -9.89
C VAL A 100 -4.05 -4.66 -9.14
N HIS A 101 -4.43 -4.84 -7.88
CA HIS A 101 -4.94 -3.75 -7.03
C HIS A 101 -4.35 -3.83 -5.62
N TYR A 102 -3.99 -2.68 -5.06
CA TYR A 102 -3.52 -2.58 -3.67
C TYR A 102 -4.67 -2.23 -2.74
N SER A 103 -4.85 -3.04 -1.72
CA SER A 103 -5.78 -2.84 -0.61
C SER A 103 -5.01 -2.63 0.70
N THR A 104 -5.67 -2.78 1.84
CA THR A 104 -5.18 -2.37 3.14
C THR A 104 -5.56 -3.37 4.25
N ASP A 105 -4.78 -3.38 5.31
CA ASP A 105 -5.09 -3.99 6.61
C ASP A 105 -6.37 -3.40 7.26
N TYR A 106 -6.76 -2.17 6.92
CA TYR A 106 -7.94 -1.47 7.42
C TYR A 106 -9.27 -2.09 6.97
N VAL A 107 -9.25 -3.11 6.13
CA VAL A 107 -10.45 -3.91 5.82
C VAL A 107 -10.87 -4.80 7.01
N PHE A 108 -10.00 -5.01 7.98
CA PHE A 108 -10.29 -5.78 9.19
C PHE A 108 -10.74 -4.89 10.36
N ASP A 109 -11.34 -5.52 11.39
CA ASP A 109 -11.84 -4.87 12.60
C ASP A 109 -10.74 -4.44 13.60
N GLY A 110 -9.49 -4.87 13.37
CA GLY A 110 -8.36 -4.56 14.23
C GLY A 110 -8.37 -5.23 15.61
N GLU A 111 -9.27 -6.19 15.86
CA GLU A 111 -9.37 -6.91 17.12
C GLU A 111 -8.38 -8.07 17.21
N GLY A 112 -8.13 -8.54 18.43
CA GLY A 112 -7.20 -9.65 18.70
C GLY A 112 -5.72 -9.25 18.57
N SER A 113 -4.85 -10.28 18.57
CA SER A 113 -3.39 -10.09 18.48
C SER A 113 -2.72 -11.09 17.53
N HIS A 114 -3.49 -11.92 16.84
CA HIS A 114 -2.99 -12.89 15.87
C HIS A 114 -2.74 -12.22 14.50
N TYR A 115 -1.98 -12.89 13.66
CA TYR A 115 -1.81 -12.49 12.27
C TYR A 115 -3.05 -12.86 11.47
N ARG A 116 -3.73 -11.86 10.88
CA ARG A 116 -4.91 -12.03 10.03
C ARG A 116 -4.58 -12.85 8.79
N GLN A 117 -5.47 -13.77 8.44
CA GLN A 117 -5.42 -14.53 7.19
C GLN A 117 -6.33 -13.90 6.15
N GLU A 118 -6.09 -14.18 4.87
CA GLU A 118 -6.82 -13.57 3.75
C GLU A 118 -8.32 -13.92 3.75
N GLU A 119 -8.66 -15.11 4.24
CA GLU A 119 -10.02 -15.67 4.28
C GLU A 119 -10.83 -15.23 5.51
N GLU A 120 -10.23 -14.53 6.46
CA GLU A 120 -10.94 -14.04 7.63
C GLU A 120 -11.97 -12.96 7.28
N ALA A 121 -13.05 -12.91 8.08
CA ALA A 121 -14.09 -11.92 7.92
C ALA A 121 -13.53 -10.49 8.03
N THR A 122 -13.93 -9.64 7.11
CA THR A 122 -13.61 -8.21 7.13
C THR A 122 -14.63 -7.44 7.97
N GLY A 123 -14.18 -6.33 8.61
CA GLY A 123 -15.02 -5.49 9.45
C GLY A 123 -14.37 -4.09 9.60
N PRO A 124 -14.29 -3.28 8.53
CA PRO A 124 -13.59 -2.01 8.56
C PRO A 124 -14.18 -1.04 9.60
N LEU A 125 -13.31 -0.26 10.25
CA LEU A 125 -13.66 0.64 11.35
C LEU A 125 -13.84 2.10 10.92
N ASN A 126 -13.55 2.42 9.66
CA ASN A 126 -13.52 3.78 9.14
C ASN A 126 -13.82 3.81 7.64
N VAL A 127 -14.12 5.00 7.12
CA VAL A 127 -14.49 5.23 5.71
C VAL A 127 -13.40 4.73 4.74
N TYR A 128 -12.12 4.94 5.06
CA TYR A 128 -11.03 4.45 4.23
C TYR A 128 -11.07 2.92 4.06
N GLY A 129 -11.17 2.20 5.16
CA GLY A 129 -11.27 0.72 5.14
C GLY A 129 -12.54 0.23 4.41
N GLU A 130 -13.69 0.88 4.65
CA GLU A 130 -14.96 0.56 4.00
C GLU A 130 -14.84 0.69 2.47
N THR A 131 -14.34 1.84 2.00
CA THR A 131 -14.23 2.12 0.56
C THR A 131 -13.18 1.23 -0.13
N LYS A 132 -12.07 0.92 0.55
CA LYS A 132 -11.08 -0.05 0.04
C LYS A 132 -11.67 -1.47 -0.06
N ARG A 133 -12.45 -1.90 0.93
CA ARG A 133 -13.12 -3.21 0.87
C ARG A 133 -14.17 -3.26 -0.23
N ALA A 134 -14.91 -2.18 -0.45
CA ALA A 134 -15.86 -2.09 -1.57
C ALA A 134 -15.16 -2.28 -2.93
N GLY A 135 -14.01 -1.64 -3.13
CA GLY A 135 -13.19 -1.85 -4.33
C GLY A 135 -12.67 -3.28 -4.50
N GLU A 136 -12.29 -3.97 -3.40
CA GLU A 136 -11.96 -5.40 -3.46
C GLU A 136 -13.15 -6.21 -4.01
N ILE A 137 -14.34 -6.01 -3.43
CA ILE A 137 -15.57 -6.71 -3.82
C ILE A 137 -15.90 -6.44 -5.28
N ALA A 138 -15.84 -5.19 -5.72
CA ALA A 138 -16.10 -4.81 -7.10
C ALA A 138 -15.15 -5.53 -8.07
N LEU A 139 -13.86 -5.61 -7.74
CA LEU A 139 -12.87 -6.31 -8.57
C LEU A 139 -13.09 -7.82 -8.59
N GLU A 140 -13.34 -8.45 -7.44
CA GLU A 140 -13.62 -9.89 -7.34
C GLU A 140 -14.85 -10.29 -8.19
N GLN A 141 -15.89 -9.45 -8.18
CA GLN A 141 -17.13 -9.71 -8.93
C GLN A 141 -16.98 -9.51 -10.44
N ALA A 142 -16.20 -8.51 -10.86
CA ALA A 142 -16.12 -8.12 -12.27
C ALA A 142 -15.05 -8.90 -13.05
N ASN A 143 -13.90 -9.21 -12.45
CA ASN A 143 -12.77 -9.80 -13.16
C ASN A 143 -12.19 -11.01 -12.41
N PRO A 144 -12.35 -12.25 -12.93
CA PRO A 144 -11.76 -13.45 -12.32
C PRO A 144 -10.23 -13.49 -12.39
N ARG A 145 -9.60 -12.68 -13.27
CA ARG A 145 -8.16 -12.53 -13.37
C ARG A 145 -7.69 -11.31 -12.57
N HIS A 146 -7.58 -11.47 -11.27
CA HIS A 146 -7.13 -10.39 -10.39
C HIS A 146 -6.09 -10.86 -9.38
N LEU A 147 -5.24 -9.91 -8.96
CA LEU A 147 -4.38 -10.01 -7.79
C LEU A 147 -4.67 -8.81 -6.90
N ILE A 148 -5.22 -9.06 -5.72
CA ILE A 148 -5.47 -8.04 -4.71
C ILE A 148 -4.43 -8.19 -3.62
N PHE A 149 -3.65 -7.13 -3.35
CA PHE A 149 -2.62 -7.12 -2.31
C PHE A 149 -3.07 -6.24 -1.15
N ARG A 150 -3.47 -6.84 -0.03
CA ARG A 150 -3.64 -6.12 1.23
C ARG A 150 -2.26 -5.88 1.82
N THR A 151 -1.96 -4.64 2.11
CA THR A 151 -0.67 -4.20 2.68
C THR A 151 -0.86 -3.25 3.84
N SER A 152 0.21 -2.91 4.55
CA SER A 152 0.17 -2.01 5.70
C SER A 152 1.39 -1.11 5.77
N TRP A 153 1.22 0.10 6.32
CA TRP A 153 2.28 1.03 6.74
C TRP A 153 3.33 1.27 5.66
N VAL A 154 2.87 1.57 4.44
CA VAL A 154 3.73 1.75 3.27
C VAL A 154 4.66 2.94 3.44
N TYR A 155 5.94 2.74 3.15
CA TYR A 155 6.96 3.76 3.14
C TYR A 155 7.86 3.65 1.90
N ALA A 156 8.53 4.76 1.56
CA ALA A 156 9.53 4.86 0.50
C ALA A 156 10.45 6.06 0.75
N THR A 157 11.55 6.15 -0.01
CA THR A 157 12.38 7.37 -0.04
C THR A 157 11.61 8.54 -0.65
N ARG A 158 10.75 8.26 -1.65
CA ARG A 158 9.86 9.22 -2.28
C ARG A 158 8.59 9.46 -1.47
N GLY A 159 8.06 10.70 -1.52
CA GLY A 159 6.80 11.08 -0.88
C GLY A 159 6.92 11.28 0.62
N ALA A 160 5.79 11.45 1.29
CA ALA A 160 5.68 11.58 2.74
C ALA A 160 5.27 10.24 3.36
N ASN A 161 5.89 9.88 4.49
CA ASN A 161 5.57 8.68 5.26
C ASN A 161 6.01 8.83 6.71
N PHE A 162 5.69 7.83 7.53
CA PHE A 162 5.97 7.86 8.96
C PHE A 162 7.47 7.97 9.26
N ALA A 163 8.33 7.17 8.64
CA ALA A 163 9.78 7.19 8.90
C ALA A 163 10.39 8.58 8.65
N LYS A 164 10.07 9.19 7.51
CA LYS A 164 10.54 10.54 7.18
C LYS A 164 9.98 11.60 8.12
N THR A 165 8.71 11.45 8.54
CA THR A 165 8.11 12.35 9.53
C THR A 165 8.82 12.24 10.87
N MET A 166 9.13 11.02 11.32
CA MET A 166 9.85 10.79 12.57
C MET A 166 11.26 11.38 12.52
N LEU A 167 12.01 11.18 11.44
CA LEU A 167 13.34 11.79 11.27
C LEU A 167 13.29 13.33 11.36
N ARG A 168 12.34 13.96 10.67
CA ARG A 168 12.16 15.41 10.75
C ARG A 168 11.81 15.87 12.17
N LEU A 169 10.82 15.23 12.80
CA LEU A 169 10.43 15.60 14.17
C LEU A 169 11.56 15.38 15.18
N ALA A 170 12.34 14.30 15.03
CA ALA A 170 13.47 14.02 15.90
C ALA A 170 14.62 15.00 15.75
N SER A 171 14.74 15.68 14.60
CA SER A 171 15.72 16.77 14.41
C SER A 171 15.28 18.09 15.02
N GLU A 172 13.97 18.29 15.25
CA GLU A 172 13.37 19.54 15.70
C GLU A 172 12.96 19.53 17.19
N LYS A 173 12.71 18.35 17.77
CA LYS A 173 12.10 18.19 19.11
C LYS A 173 12.96 17.31 20.02
N GLU A 174 12.99 17.66 21.30
CA GLU A 174 13.69 16.89 22.34
C GLU A 174 12.84 15.72 22.88
N THR A 175 11.51 15.82 22.81
CA THR A 175 10.58 14.81 23.32
C THR A 175 9.48 14.54 22.29
N LEU A 176 9.14 13.26 22.10
CA LEU A 176 8.01 12.82 21.27
C LEU A 176 7.15 11.81 22.04
N SER A 177 5.82 11.87 21.84
CA SER A 177 4.86 10.87 22.29
C SER A 177 4.31 10.11 21.09
N ILE A 178 4.45 8.78 21.10
CA ILE A 178 4.14 7.92 19.95
C ILE A 178 3.29 6.74 20.41
N ILE A 179 2.27 6.38 19.64
CA ILE A 179 1.34 5.28 19.92
C ILE A 179 2.10 3.95 20.01
N ASN A 180 1.85 3.19 21.08
CA ASN A 180 2.54 1.92 21.37
C ASN A 180 1.62 0.68 21.38
N ASP A 181 0.31 0.86 21.17
CA ASP A 181 -0.70 -0.22 21.21
C ASP A 181 -1.33 -0.53 19.84
N GLN A 182 -0.81 0.05 18.75
CA GLN A 182 -1.12 -0.34 17.38
C GLN A 182 0.06 -1.14 16.83
N HIS A 183 -0.22 -2.34 16.29
CA HIS A 183 0.80 -3.28 15.83
C HIS A 183 0.59 -3.67 14.37
N GLY A 184 1.67 -3.69 13.59
CA GLY A 184 1.69 -4.02 12.18
C GLY A 184 3.12 -4.19 11.66
N ALA A 185 3.29 -4.22 10.34
CA ALA A 185 4.59 -4.32 9.71
C ALA A 185 4.80 -3.17 8.69
N PRO A 186 5.80 -2.29 8.90
CA PRO A 186 6.19 -1.34 7.87
C PRO A 186 6.60 -2.07 6.59
N THR A 187 6.01 -1.70 5.45
CA THR A 187 6.26 -2.38 4.17
C THR A 187 6.77 -1.39 3.13
N GLY A 188 7.97 -1.65 2.61
CA GLY A 188 8.61 -0.79 1.62
C GLY A 188 7.92 -0.85 0.26
N ALA A 189 7.74 0.29 -0.39
CA ALA A 189 7.17 0.37 -1.74
C ALA A 189 8.02 -0.39 -2.78
N GLU A 190 9.35 -0.45 -2.59
CA GLU A 190 10.25 -1.26 -3.42
C GLU A 190 9.91 -2.75 -3.32
N LEU A 191 9.71 -3.27 -2.09
CA LEU A 191 9.33 -4.66 -1.85
C LEU A 191 7.99 -4.98 -2.52
N LEU A 192 7.00 -4.08 -2.35
CA LEU A 192 5.69 -4.23 -3.00
C LEU A 192 5.83 -4.30 -4.52
N ALA A 193 6.62 -3.42 -5.12
CA ALA A 193 6.80 -3.35 -6.57
C ALA A 193 7.50 -4.60 -7.12
N ASP A 194 8.57 -5.06 -6.48
CA ASP A 194 9.31 -6.24 -6.91
C ASP A 194 8.47 -7.52 -6.77
N CYS A 195 7.78 -7.69 -5.65
CA CYS A 195 6.85 -8.80 -5.44
C CYS A 195 5.66 -8.77 -6.42
N THR A 196 5.16 -7.58 -6.78
CA THR A 196 4.12 -7.42 -7.80
C THR A 196 4.59 -7.92 -9.16
N ALA A 197 5.81 -7.57 -9.58
CA ALA A 197 6.36 -8.06 -10.84
C ALA A 197 6.50 -9.58 -10.85
N ILE A 198 6.93 -10.20 -9.74
CA ILE A 198 6.99 -11.65 -9.59
C ILE A 198 5.61 -12.28 -9.69
N ALA A 199 4.62 -11.72 -8.98
CA ALA A 199 3.24 -12.24 -8.95
C ALA A 199 2.57 -12.14 -10.32
N ILE A 200 2.74 -11.05 -11.06
CA ILE A 200 2.27 -10.89 -12.44
C ILE A 200 2.88 -11.97 -13.34
N ARG A 201 4.19 -12.16 -13.26
CA ARG A 201 4.88 -13.19 -14.06
C ARG A 201 4.36 -14.59 -13.78
N GLU A 202 4.06 -14.90 -12.52
CA GLU A 202 3.52 -16.20 -12.14
C GLU A 202 2.06 -16.36 -12.60
N GLU A 203 1.20 -15.34 -12.48
CA GLU A 203 -0.20 -15.40 -12.96
C GLU A 203 -0.26 -15.62 -14.49
N LEU A 204 0.63 -14.98 -15.24
CA LEU A 204 0.71 -15.17 -16.68
C LEU A 204 1.09 -16.61 -17.08
N ARG A 205 1.79 -17.34 -16.22
CA ARG A 205 2.13 -18.76 -16.42
C ARG A 205 1.05 -19.69 -15.90
N ASN A 206 0.45 -19.33 -14.77
CA ASN A 206 -0.54 -20.14 -14.06
C ASN A 206 -1.67 -19.26 -13.52
N LYS A 207 -2.75 -19.14 -14.29
CA LYS A 207 -3.92 -18.33 -13.93
C LYS A 207 -4.64 -18.78 -12.65
N ALA A 208 -4.34 -19.97 -12.11
CA ALA A 208 -4.92 -20.45 -10.86
C ALA A 208 -4.40 -19.69 -9.62
N VAL A 209 -3.42 -18.80 -9.76
CA VAL A 209 -2.93 -17.96 -8.66
C VAL A 209 -3.68 -16.64 -8.52
N ALA A 210 -4.73 -16.38 -9.29
CA ALA A 210 -5.59 -15.21 -9.08
C ALA A 210 -6.24 -15.24 -7.69
N GLY A 211 -6.41 -14.07 -7.07
CA GLY A 211 -7.05 -13.93 -5.75
C GLY A 211 -6.48 -12.84 -4.86
N ILE A 212 -6.85 -12.90 -3.57
CA ILE A 212 -6.41 -11.98 -2.51
C ILE A 212 -5.20 -12.55 -1.79
N TYR A 213 -4.24 -11.68 -1.51
CA TYR A 213 -3.01 -11.99 -0.78
C TYR A 213 -2.64 -10.87 0.19
N HIS A 214 -2.04 -11.23 1.32
CA HIS A 214 -1.38 -10.27 2.17
C HIS A 214 0.07 -10.08 1.72
N LEU A 215 0.42 -8.89 1.30
CA LEU A 215 1.77 -8.53 0.86
C LEU A 215 2.34 -7.48 1.80
N VAL A 216 3.01 -7.96 2.84
CA VAL A 216 3.68 -7.16 3.88
C VAL A 216 5.06 -7.73 4.16
N ALA A 217 5.99 -6.91 4.63
CA ALA A 217 7.26 -7.39 5.16
C ALA A 217 7.04 -8.34 6.35
N SER A 218 8.00 -9.22 6.62
CA SER A 218 7.93 -10.14 7.76
C SER A 218 8.20 -9.44 9.09
N GLY A 219 7.74 -10.05 10.18
CA GLY A 219 7.84 -9.50 11.52
C GLY A 219 6.71 -8.54 11.88
N GLU A 220 6.80 -7.96 13.07
CA GLU A 220 5.83 -6.99 13.58
C GLU A 220 6.52 -5.92 14.42
N THR A 221 5.86 -4.78 14.60
CA THR A 221 6.29 -3.70 15.48
C THR A 221 5.11 -2.83 15.88
N SER A 222 5.29 -1.97 16.90
CA SER A 222 4.40 -0.84 17.18
C SER A 222 4.89 0.42 16.47
N TRP A 223 4.05 1.47 16.36
CA TRP A 223 4.53 2.78 15.87
C TRP A 223 5.64 3.35 16.74
N TYR A 224 5.57 3.12 18.06
CA TYR A 224 6.57 3.53 19.02
C TYR A 224 7.92 2.85 18.76
N ASP A 225 7.95 1.53 18.64
CA ASP A 225 9.19 0.79 18.41
C ASP A 225 9.73 1.04 16.98
N TYR A 226 8.83 1.22 16.00
CA TYR A 226 9.23 1.64 14.66
C TYR A 226 9.97 2.98 14.67
N ALA A 227 9.44 3.99 15.36
CA ALA A 227 10.10 5.28 15.47
C ALA A 227 11.47 5.17 16.16
N ARG A 228 11.57 4.41 17.25
CA ARG A 228 12.83 4.18 17.95
C ARG A 228 13.86 3.54 17.02
N PHE A 229 13.45 2.51 16.28
CA PHE A 229 14.33 1.88 15.29
C PHE A 229 14.83 2.87 14.23
N VAL A 230 13.95 3.73 13.70
CA VAL A 230 14.33 4.81 12.76
C VAL A 230 15.38 5.74 13.38
N PHE A 231 15.23 6.14 14.65
CA PHE A 231 16.18 7.00 15.33
C PHE A 231 17.52 6.32 15.57
N ASP A 232 17.50 5.05 15.96
CA ASP A 232 18.73 4.28 16.22
C ASP A 232 19.53 4.10 14.94
N VAL A 233 18.88 3.76 13.82
CA VAL A 233 19.51 3.67 12.51
C VAL A 233 20.10 5.02 12.08
N ALA A 234 19.35 6.10 12.23
CA ALA A 234 19.82 7.44 11.87
C ALA A 234 21.08 7.85 12.68
N ARG A 235 21.06 7.61 14.00
CA ARG A 235 22.23 7.89 14.87
C ARG A 235 23.43 7.04 14.50
N ALA A 236 23.24 5.75 14.25
CA ALA A 236 24.29 4.83 13.81
C ALA A 236 24.96 5.29 12.51
N ASN A 237 24.22 6.00 11.66
CA ASN A 237 24.71 6.60 10.42
C ASN A 237 25.15 8.07 10.58
N GLY A 238 25.38 8.55 11.82
CA GLY A 238 25.95 9.85 12.10
C GLY A 238 25.00 11.04 11.93
N VAL A 239 23.68 10.79 11.86
CA VAL A 239 22.67 11.87 11.86
C VAL A 239 22.52 12.41 13.28
N GLN A 240 22.67 13.72 13.42
CA GLN A 240 22.43 14.40 14.70
C GLN A 240 20.93 14.60 14.89
N LEU A 241 20.38 14.08 15.98
CA LEU A 241 18.98 14.23 16.35
C LEU A 241 18.87 14.98 17.66
N ALA A 242 17.91 15.90 17.75
CA ALA A 242 17.60 16.64 18.97
C ALA A 242 16.84 15.78 20.00
N ILE A 243 16.18 14.70 19.53
CA ILE A 243 15.34 13.84 20.35
C ILE A 243 16.14 13.15 21.47
N ASN A 244 15.73 13.36 22.72
CA ASN A 244 16.31 12.76 23.93
C ASN A 244 15.34 11.76 24.58
N GLU A 245 14.03 11.99 24.45
CA GLU A 245 13.00 11.19 25.13
C GLU A 245 11.90 10.81 24.15
N VAL A 246 11.52 9.52 24.18
CA VAL A 246 10.39 8.99 23.39
C VAL A 246 9.43 8.29 24.34
N ASN A 247 8.20 8.83 24.44
CA ASN A 247 7.16 8.32 25.33
C ASN A 247 6.16 7.46 24.54
N GLY A 248 5.96 6.21 24.96
CA GLY A 248 4.90 5.36 24.44
C GLY A 248 3.56 5.76 25.06
N ILE A 249 2.56 6.03 24.22
CA ILE A 249 1.20 6.39 24.65
C ILE A 249 0.17 5.43 24.03
N PRO A 250 -0.96 5.16 24.71
CA PRO A 250 -2.03 4.39 24.10
C PRO A 250 -2.78 5.22 23.04
N THR A 251 -3.44 4.55 22.10
CA THR A 251 -4.28 5.16 21.06
C THR A 251 -5.30 6.14 21.64
N THR A 252 -5.85 5.83 22.82
CA THR A 252 -6.83 6.69 23.52
C THR A 252 -6.28 8.05 23.94
N ALA A 253 -4.96 8.19 24.08
CA ALA A 253 -4.30 9.45 24.39
C ALA A 253 -4.04 10.31 23.15
N TYR A 254 -4.27 9.80 21.95
CA TYR A 254 -4.06 10.51 20.67
C TYR A 254 -5.31 10.40 19.78
N PRO A 255 -6.38 11.13 20.07
CA PRO A 255 -7.62 11.06 19.31
C PRO A 255 -7.41 11.52 17.86
N THR A 256 -7.94 10.74 16.92
CA THR A 256 -7.92 11.02 15.47
C THR A 256 -9.35 10.96 14.91
N PRO A 257 -9.65 11.66 13.79
CA PRO A 257 -10.98 11.58 13.16
C PRO A 257 -11.38 10.14 12.80
N ALA A 258 -10.48 9.40 12.18
CA ALA A 258 -10.71 8.00 11.85
C ALA A 258 -10.29 7.07 13.00
N LYS A 259 -11.13 6.09 13.33
CA LYS A 259 -10.78 5.01 14.25
C LYS A 259 -9.75 4.08 13.56
N ARG A 260 -8.60 3.85 14.22
CA ARG A 260 -7.53 3.01 13.69
C ARG A 260 -7.56 1.62 14.32
N PRO A 261 -7.27 0.54 13.55
CA PRO A 261 -7.14 -0.80 14.09
C PRO A 261 -5.95 -0.89 15.05
N LEU A 262 -6.12 -1.57 16.18
CA LEU A 262 -5.02 -1.90 17.11
C LEU A 262 -4.17 -3.05 16.55
N ASN A 263 -4.79 -3.97 15.81
CA ASN A 263 -4.15 -5.11 15.18
C ASN A 263 -4.17 -4.99 13.65
N SER A 264 -3.04 -4.59 13.08
CA SER A 264 -2.74 -4.53 11.64
C SER A 264 -1.76 -5.63 11.20
N ARG A 265 -1.63 -6.71 11.97
CA ARG A 265 -0.77 -7.85 11.63
C ARG A 265 -1.42 -8.68 10.53
N LEU A 266 -0.74 -8.81 9.41
CA LEU A 266 -1.16 -9.63 8.27
C LEU A 266 -0.21 -10.81 8.11
N SER A 267 -0.74 -12.03 7.98
CA SER A 267 0.06 -13.20 7.61
C SER A 267 0.45 -13.10 6.13
N ASN A 268 1.72 -13.19 5.83
CA ASN A 268 2.23 -13.19 4.45
C ASN A 268 2.59 -14.60 3.95
N GLU A 269 2.22 -15.64 4.68
CA GLU A 269 2.57 -17.04 4.38
C GLU A 269 1.96 -17.52 3.06
N LYS A 270 0.72 -17.15 2.76
CA LYS A 270 0.04 -17.50 1.51
C LYS A 270 0.79 -16.92 0.31
N PHE A 271 1.18 -15.64 0.38
CA PHE A 271 1.95 -14.99 -0.68
C PHE A 271 3.29 -15.70 -0.90
N GLN A 272 4.06 -15.92 0.18
CA GLN A 272 5.37 -16.58 0.10
C GLN A 272 5.26 -17.99 -0.51
N ARG A 273 4.29 -18.77 -0.07
CA ARG A 273 4.07 -20.14 -0.55
C ARG A 273 3.66 -20.19 -2.03
N VAL A 274 2.71 -19.32 -2.44
CA VAL A 274 2.17 -19.35 -3.80
C VAL A 274 3.17 -18.83 -4.82
N PHE A 275 3.88 -17.75 -4.49
CA PHE A 275 4.83 -17.11 -5.42
C PHE A 275 6.28 -17.57 -5.24
N GLY A 276 6.56 -18.48 -4.31
CA GLY A 276 7.88 -19.06 -4.12
C GLY A 276 8.96 -18.05 -3.71
N VAL A 277 8.58 -17.07 -2.87
CA VAL A 277 9.47 -16.00 -2.39
C VAL A 277 9.60 -16.02 -0.88
N THR A 278 10.66 -15.39 -0.36
CA THR A 278 10.82 -15.09 1.07
C THR A 278 10.74 -13.58 1.26
N LEU A 279 9.83 -13.13 2.11
CA LEU A 279 9.69 -11.70 2.41
C LEU A 279 10.63 -11.34 3.57
N PRO A 280 11.46 -10.27 3.41
CA PRO A 280 12.42 -9.85 4.42
C PRO A 280 11.74 -9.30 5.68
N ASP A 281 12.46 -9.32 6.81
CA ASP A 281 12.04 -8.59 8.01
C ASP A 281 11.94 -7.09 7.71
N TRP A 282 10.93 -6.43 8.28
CA TRP A 282 10.62 -5.02 8.04
C TRP A 282 11.80 -4.08 8.33
N ARG A 283 12.68 -4.45 9.27
CA ARG A 283 13.84 -3.65 9.66
C ARG A 283 14.81 -3.44 8.51
N GLN A 284 14.99 -4.45 7.66
CA GLN A 284 15.95 -4.38 6.55
C GLN A 284 15.59 -3.27 5.54
N GLY A 285 14.32 -3.18 5.15
CA GLY A 285 13.86 -2.15 4.23
C GLY A 285 13.82 -0.77 4.87
N VAL A 286 13.42 -0.67 6.15
CA VAL A 286 13.42 0.59 6.90
C VAL A 286 14.84 1.13 7.06
N GLU A 287 15.81 0.29 7.47
CA GLU A 287 17.21 0.66 7.58
C GLU A 287 17.74 1.25 6.28
N ARG A 288 17.51 0.56 5.17
CA ARG A 288 17.92 1.02 3.83
C ARG A 288 17.34 2.40 3.51
N VAL A 289 16.04 2.61 3.69
CA VAL A 289 15.40 3.90 3.41
C VAL A 289 15.91 5.00 4.32
N VAL A 290 16.12 4.72 5.63
CA VAL A 290 16.67 5.71 6.57
C VAL A 290 18.07 6.14 6.16
N VAL A 291 18.95 5.21 5.77
CA VAL A 291 20.30 5.51 5.26
C VAL A 291 20.22 6.37 4.00
N GLU A 292 19.40 6.00 3.04
CA GLU A 292 19.26 6.71 1.76
C GLU A 292 18.74 8.15 1.95
N VAL A 293 17.68 8.36 2.77
CA VAL A 293 17.14 9.70 3.01
C VAL A 293 18.03 10.56 3.89
N SER A 294 18.97 9.96 4.62
CA SER A 294 19.98 10.66 5.43
C SER A 294 21.16 11.16 4.58
N GLY A 295 21.23 10.83 3.31
CA GLY A 295 22.28 11.28 2.39
C GLY A 295 23.65 10.66 2.67
N LYS A 296 23.70 9.45 3.21
CA LYS A 296 24.91 8.72 3.60
C LYS A 296 25.16 7.51 2.70
#